data_59b9448d1ee85e8da1e69c3cac5a423a
#
_entry.id   59b9448d1ee85e8da1e69c3cac5a423a
#
_cell.length_a   1.000
_cell.length_b   1.000
_cell.length_c   1.000
_cell.angle_alpha   90.00
_cell.angle_beta   90.00
_cell.angle_gamma   90.00
#
_symmetry.space_group_name_H-M   'P 1'
#
loop_
_entity.id
_entity.type
_entity.pdbx_description
1 polymer ?
#
loop_
_entity_poly.entity_id
_entity_poly.type
_entity_poly.pdbx_seq_one_letter_code
_entity_poly.pdbx_strand_id
1 'polypeptide(L)'
;MSLKDKIESDYNNSIKEKDSNSINTLRLIKSAIKDKEISLRGKQDALTDSDILSLLQSLVKQRKDSIEAFEKANRNDLIENELNEIKVIELFLPKQMDEDETKLIIKNIIQENNYTSIKEMGALMKIIKENYTGKIDMGLVGKIALSLIHI
;
A
#
# COMPACT_ATOMS: atom_id res chain seq x y z
N MET A 1 7.37 -6.16 18.39
CA MET A 1 6.60 -4.90 18.31
C MET A 1 5.73 -4.92 17.05
N SER A 2 4.44 -4.68 17.19
CA SER A 2 3.54 -4.63 16.05
C SER A 2 3.78 -3.38 15.21
N LEU A 3 3.28 -3.39 13.98
CA LEU A 3 3.36 -2.22 13.11
C LEU A 3 2.63 -1.02 13.70
N LYS A 4 1.49 -1.24 14.34
CA LYS A 4 0.74 -0.19 15.04
C LYS A 4 1.58 0.43 16.16
N ASP A 5 2.27 -0.38 16.94
CA ASP A 5 3.15 0.08 18.02
C ASP A 5 4.32 0.90 17.48
N LYS A 6 4.89 0.48 16.36
CA LYS A 6 5.98 1.20 15.71
C LYS A 6 5.53 2.58 15.24
N ILE A 7 4.34 2.66 14.64
CA ILE A 7 3.76 3.94 14.19
C ILE A 7 3.55 4.86 15.39
N GLU A 8 3.02 4.34 16.49
CA GLU A 8 2.79 5.11 17.72
C GLU A 8 4.11 5.63 18.31
N SER A 9 5.12 4.78 18.37
CA SER A 9 6.45 5.13 18.87
C SER A 9 7.09 6.22 18.01
N ASP A 10 7.03 6.09 16.71
CA ASP A 10 7.60 7.08 15.79
C ASP A 10 6.85 8.42 15.87
N TYR A 11 5.53 8.38 16.08
CA TYR A 11 4.74 9.59 16.31
C TYR A 11 5.22 10.33 17.55
N ASN A 12 5.39 9.62 18.67
CA ASN A 12 5.87 10.21 19.91
C ASN A 12 7.27 10.79 19.77
N ASN A 13 8.16 10.11 19.05
CA ASN A 13 9.50 10.59 18.77
C ASN A 13 9.47 11.85 17.90
N SER A 14 8.61 11.90 16.90
CA SER A 14 8.45 13.07 16.02
C SER A 14 8.00 14.31 16.80
N ILE A 15 7.14 14.12 17.80
CA ILE A 15 6.72 15.22 18.68
C ILE A 15 7.92 15.75 19.48
N LYS A 16 8.74 14.86 20.04
CA LYS A 16 9.94 15.26 20.78
C LYS A 16 10.93 16.01 19.91
N GLU A 17 11.08 15.59 18.66
CA GLU A 17 12.00 16.20 17.69
C GLU A 17 11.43 17.43 17.01
N LYS A 18 10.14 17.73 17.21
CA LYS A 18 9.42 18.85 16.58
C LYS A 18 9.43 18.78 15.05
N ASP A 19 9.37 17.57 14.50
CA ASP A 19 9.33 17.31 13.06
C ASP A 19 7.89 17.44 12.57
N SER A 20 7.52 18.64 12.11
CA SER A 20 6.14 18.96 11.70
C SER A 20 5.61 18.06 10.58
N ASN A 21 6.42 17.77 9.57
CA ASN A 21 6.00 16.90 8.47
C ASN A 21 5.68 15.49 8.95
N SER A 22 6.56 14.91 9.76
CA SER A 22 6.34 13.56 10.31
C SER A 22 5.15 13.54 11.25
N ILE A 23 5.01 14.54 12.13
CA ILE A 23 3.87 14.64 13.05
C ILE A 23 2.55 14.65 12.29
N ASN A 24 2.42 15.50 11.27
CA ASN A 24 1.19 15.64 10.49
C ASN A 24 0.86 14.36 9.73
N THR A 25 1.84 13.75 9.07
CA THR A 25 1.63 12.53 8.30
C THR A 25 1.30 11.35 9.21
N LEU A 26 2.02 11.19 10.33
CA LEU A 26 1.75 10.11 11.29
C LEU A 26 0.38 10.26 11.94
N ARG A 27 -0.06 11.49 12.17
CA ARG A 27 -1.42 11.76 12.67
C ARG A 27 -2.47 11.31 11.66
N LEU A 28 -2.25 11.56 10.36
CA LEU A 28 -3.13 11.08 9.30
C LEU A 28 -3.18 9.55 9.25
N ILE A 29 -2.03 8.90 9.37
CA ILE A 29 -1.94 7.44 9.41
C ILE A 29 -2.72 6.88 10.61
N LYS A 30 -2.53 7.45 11.79
CA LYS A 30 -3.23 7.03 13.01
C LYS A 30 -4.74 7.19 12.88
N SER A 31 -5.20 8.29 12.27
CA SER A 31 -6.63 8.52 12.03
C SER A 31 -7.19 7.50 11.05
N ALA A 32 -6.46 7.16 9.99
CA ALA A 32 -6.88 6.17 9.01
C ALA A 32 -6.98 4.77 9.66
N ILE A 33 -6.03 4.41 10.51
CA ILE A 33 -6.06 3.15 11.26
C ILE A 33 -7.30 3.10 12.16
N LYS A 34 -7.57 4.16 12.88
CA LYS A 34 -8.73 4.24 13.77
C LYS A 34 -10.04 4.12 13.01
N ASP A 35 -10.17 4.81 11.88
CA ASP A 35 -11.36 4.73 11.04
C ASP A 35 -11.57 3.30 10.53
N LYS A 36 -10.49 2.60 10.16
CA LYS A 36 -10.57 1.21 9.73
C LYS A 36 -10.99 0.29 10.87
N GLU A 37 -10.44 0.48 12.06
CA GLU A 37 -10.83 -0.28 13.24
C GLU A 37 -12.33 -0.12 13.53
N ILE A 38 -12.83 1.11 13.42
CA ILE A 38 -14.26 1.40 13.64
C ILE A 38 -15.12 0.69 12.58
N SER A 39 -14.69 0.73 11.32
CA SER A 39 -15.44 0.10 10.22
C SER A 39 -15.52 -1.42 10.35
N LEU A 40 -14.57 -2.04 11.05
CA LEU A 40 -14.48 -3.48 11.22
C LEU A 40 -15.07 -3.98 12.56
N ARG A 41 -15.63 -3.10 13.37
CA ARG A 41 -16.27 -3.51 14.63
C ARG A 41 -17.35 -4.55 14.38
N GLY A 42 -17.29 -5.65 15.14
CA GLY A 42 -18.21 -6.78 14.99
C GLY A 42 -17.87 -7.72 13.84
N LYS A 43 -16.85 -7.42 13.04
CA LYS A 43 -16.40 -8.26 11.91
C LYS A 43 -15.06 -8.92 12.19
N GLN A 44 -14.18 -8.24 12.93
CA GLN A 44 -12.92 -8.81 13.40
C GLN A 44 -12.49 -8.08 14.69
N ASP A 45 -11.67 -8.74 15.49
CA ASP A 45 -11.29 -8.24 16.81
C ASP A 45 -10.29 -7.09 16.75
N ALA A 46 -9.31 -7.16 15.83
CA ALA A 46 -8.28 -6.14 15.70
C ALA A 46 -7.73 -6.12 14.28
N LEU A 47 -7.11 -4.99 13.90
CA LEU A 47 -6.37 -4.91 12.65
C LEU A 47 -5.06 -5.71 12.78
N THR A 48 -4.77 -6.49 11.76
CA THR A 48 -3.48 -7.19 11.62
C THR A 48 -2.45 -6.26 10.99
N ASP A 49 -1.17 -6.61 11.10
CA ASP A 49 -0.12 -5.87 10.39
C ASP A 49 -0.36 -5.88 8.87
N SER A 50 -0.88 -6.99 8.34
CA SER A 50 -1.27 -7.08 6.93
C SER A 50 -2.32 -6.04 6.54
N ASP A 51 -3.34 -5.85 7.37
CA ASP A 51 -4.37 -4.83 7.16
C ASP A 51 -3.77 -3.43 7.14
N ILE A 52 -2.85 -3.16 8.05
CA ILE A 52 -2.18 -1.87 8.13
C ILE A 52 -1.28 -1.64 6.92
N LEU A 53 -0.55 -2.65 6.46
CA LEU A 53 0.26 -2.53 5.25
C LEU A 53 -0.59 -2.20 4.02
N SER A 54 -1.74 -2.85 3.87
CA SER A 54 -2.67 -2.55 2.78
C SER A 54 -3.21 -1.12 2.87
N LEU A 55 -3.52 -0.67 4.07
CA LEU A 55 -3.96 0.71 4.31
C LEU A 55 -2.89 1.71 3.92
N LEU A 56 -1.65 1.47 4.32
CA LEU A 56 -0.51 2.34 3.97
C LEU A 56 -0.29 2.41 2.46
N GLN A 57 -0.40 1.28 1.76
CA GLN A 57 -0.30 1.25 0.30
C GLN A 57 -1.40 2.10 -0.35
N SER A 58 -2.62 2.04 0.18
CA SER A 58 -3.74 2.87 -0.31
C SER A 58 -3.46 4.35 -0.11
N LEU A 59 -2.90 4.72 1.04
CA LEU A 59 -2.54 6.11 1.33
C LEU A 59 -1.47 6.64 0.37
N VAL A 60 -0.49 5.82 0.03
CA VAL A 60 0.53 6.18 -0.97
C VAL A 60 -0.09 6.33 -2.35
N LYS A 61 -0.96 5.41 -2.75
CA LYS A 61 -1.63 5.47 -4.05
C LYS A 61 -2.47 6.73 -4.21
N GLN A 62 -3.24 7.10 -3.19
CA GLN A 62 -4.04 8.31 -3.19
C GLN A 62 -3.17 9.55 -3.42
N ARG A 63 -1.99 9.58 -2.80
CA ARG A 63 -1.06 10.71 -2.96
C ARG A 63 -0.40 10.75 -4.33
N LYS A 64 -0.08 9.59 -4.89
CA LYS A 64 0.43 9.51 -6.27
C LYS A 64 -0.60 9.98 -7.28
N ASP A 65 -1.88 9.63 -7.08
CA ASP A 65 -2.97 10.11 -7.93
C ASP A 65 -3.13 11.63 -7.81
N SER A 66 -3.01 12.18 -6.61
CA SER A 66 -3.03 13.62 -6.37
C SER A 66 -1.87 14.32 -7.05
N ILE A 67 -0.66 13.75 -6.99
CA ILE A 67 0.53 14.30 -7.67
C ILE A 67 0.28 14.39 -9.18
N GLU A 68 -0.28 13.34 -9.78
CA GLU A 68 -0.60 13.32 -11.20
C GLU A 68 -1.57 14.46 -11.56
N ALA A 69 -2.60 14.66 -10.74
CA ALA A 69 -3.57 15.75 -10.94
C ALA A 69 -2.90 17.12 -10.78
N PHE A 70 -2.03 17.29 -9.79
CA PHE A 70 -1.31 18.55 -9.57
C PHE A 70 -0.30 18.86 -10.67
N GLU A 71 0.34 17.84 -11.23
CA GLU A 71 1.22 18.01 -12.40
C GLU A 71 0.45 18.57 -13.60
N LYS A 72 -0.74 18.03 -13.86
CA LYS A 72 -1.62 18.52 -14.94
C LYS A 72 -2.07 19.97 -14.72
N ALA A 73 -2.21 20.37 -13.45
CA ALA A 73 -2.63 21.71 -13.06
C ALA A 73 -1.46 22.67 -12.85
N ASN A 74 -0.22 22.22 -13.06
CA ASN A 74 1.01 22.99 -12.81
C ASN A 74 1.12 23.52 -11.36
N ARG A 75 0.65 22.73 -10.40
CA ARG A 75 0.68 23.07 -8.98
C ARG A 75 1.84 22.35 -8.28
N ASN A 76 3.07 22.72 -8.61
CA ASN A 76 4.30 22.13 -8.06
C ASN A 76 4.42 22.33 -6.54
N ASP A 77 3.84 23.41 -6.03
CA ASP A 77 3.79 23.70 -4.58
C ASP A 77 3.07 22.59 -3.79
N LEU A 78 2.02 22.03 -4.37
CA LEU A 78 1.24 20.95 -3.74
C LEU A 78 1.90 19.59 -3.90
N ILE A 79 2.65 19.38 -4.99
CA ILE A 79 3.35 18.13 -5.25
C ILE A 79 4.40 17.84 -4.19
N GLU A 80 5.17 18.83 -3.79
CA GLU A 80 6.23 18.67 -2.78
C GLU A 80 5.66 18.15 -1.44
N ASN A 81 4.53 18.70 -1.02
CA ASN A 81 3.86 18.25 0.20
C ASN A 81 3.44 16.79 0.12
N GLU A 82 2.85 16.38 -1.02
CA GLU A 82 2.46 14.98 -1.24
C GLU A 82 3.66 14.05 -1.22
N LEU A 83 4.77 14.45 -1.85
CA LEU A 83 6.00 13.66 -1.86
C LEU A 83 6.58 13.48 -0.44
N ASN A 84 6.54 14.52 0.38
CA ASN A 84 7.01 14.44 1.75
C ASN A 84 6.15 13.48 2.58
N GLU A 85 4.83 13.49 2.40
CA GLU A 85 3.94 12.56 3.06
C GLU A 85 4.20 11.11 2.63
N ILE A 86 4.42 10.88 1.34
CA ILE A 86 4.77 9.55 0.81
C ILE A 86 6.05 9.02 1.48
N LYS A 87 7.07 9.85 1.63
CA LYS A 87 8.31 9.44 2.29
C LYS A 87 8.09 8.93 3.70
N VAL A 88 7.26 9.62 4.47
CA VAL A 88 6.95 9.21 5.85
C VAL A 88 6.20 7.89 5.86
N ILE A 89 5.19 7.75 5.00
CA ILE A 89 4.39 6.51 4.91
C ILE A 89 5.27 5.33 4.51
N GLU A 90 6.15 5.51 3.55
CA GLU A 90 7.02 4.44 3.04
C GLU A 90 8.02 3.92 4.08
N LEU A 91 8.30 4.68 5.14
CA LEU A 91 9.14 4.18 6.23
C LEU A 91 8.55 2.94 6.91
N PHE A 92 7.25 2.75 6.81
CA PHE A 92 6.54 1.62 7.42
C PHE A 92 6.19 0.52 6.43
N LEU A 93 6.51 0.72 5.15
CA LEU A 93 6.27 -0.26 4.11
C LEU A 93 7.56 -0.99 3.76
N PRO A 94 7.48 -2.30 3.42
CA PRO A 94 8.64 -2.97 2.84
C PRO A 94 8.95 -2.37 1.46
N LYS A 95 10.13 -2.66 0.92
CA LYS A 95 10.49 -2.20 -0.41
C LYS A 95 9.44 -2.68 -1.41
N GLN A 96 8.86 -1.75 -2.15
CA GLN A 96 7.82 -2.05 -3.13
C GLN A 96 8.43 -2.66 -4.39
N MET A 97 7.72 -3.61 -4.97
CA MET A 97 8.14 -4.24 -6.21
C MET A 97 7.70 -3.37 -7.40
N ASP A 98 8.61 -3.18 -8.34
CA ASP A 98 8.29 -2.42 -9.56
C ASP A 98 7.44 -3.25 -10.53
N GLU A 99 7.03 -2.64 -11.64
CA GLU A 99 6.16 -3.28 -12.62
C GLU A 99 6.82 -4.51 -13.26
N ASP A 100 8.11 -4.42 -13.57
CA ASP A 100 8.84 -5.53 -14.20
C ASP A 100 8.98 -6.72 -13.26
N GLU A 101 9.33 -6.48 -11.99
CA GLU A 101 9.41 -7.51 -10.96
C GLU A 101 8.04 -8.16 -10.73
N THR A 102 6.99 -7.35 -10.68
CA THR A 102 5.61 -7.81 -10.50
C THR A 102 5.19 -8.70 -11.67
N LYS A 103 5.48 -8.27 -12.90
CA LYS A 103 5.17 -9.04 -14.12
C LYS A 103 5.86 -10.39 -14.13
N LEU A 104 7.13 -10.43 -13.75
CA LEU A 104 7.89 -11.68 -13.69
C LEU A 104 7.30 -12.68 -12.69
N ILE A 105 6.93 -12.20 -11.52
CA ILE A 105 6.31 -13.03 -10.47
C ILE A 105 4.99 -13.60 -10.94
N ILE A 106 4.13 -12.77 -11.55
CA ILE A 106 2.82 -13.19 -12.04
C ILE A 106 3.00 -14.26 -13.14
N LYS A 107 3.92 -14.01 -14.08
CA LYS A 107 4.22 -14.95 -15.16
C LYS A 107 4.67 -16.30 -14.62
N ASN A 108 5.56 -16.31 -13.63
CA ASN A 108 6.04 -17.54 -13.00
C ASN A 108 4.92 -18.31 -12.31
N ILE A 109 4.05 -17.64 -11.57
CA ILE A 109 2.92 -18.28 -10.88
C ILE A 109 1.95 -18.89 -11.90
N ILE A 110 1.65 -18.17 -12.97
CA ILE A 110 0.78 -18.67 -14.04
C ILE A 110 1.38 -19.94 -14.66
N GLN A 111 2.67 -19.95 -14.95
CA GLN A 111 3.36 -21.11 -15.54
C GLN A 111 3.41 -22.30 -14.58
N GLU A 112 3.78 -22.07 -13.32
CA GLU A 112 3.90 -23.13 -12.32
C GLU A 112 2.57 -23.84 -12.03
N ASN A 113 1.46 -23.10 -12.09
CA ASN A 113 0.13 -23.62 -11.78
C ASN A 113 -0.71 -23.93 -13.02
N ASN A 114 -0.15 -23.72 -14.21
CA ASN A 114 -0.85 -23.95 -15.49
C ASN A 114 -2.18 -23.19 -15.60
N TYR A 115 -2.20 -21.95 -15.12
CA TYR A 115 -3.40 -21.11 -15.21
C TYR A 115 -3.61 -20.63 -16.64
N THR A 116 -4.79 -20.89 -17.18
CA THR A 116 -5.13 -20.59 -18.58
C THR A 116 -6.39 -19.77 -18.78
N SER A 117 -7.15 -19.51 -17.72
CA SER A 117 -8.41 -18.79 -17.84
C SER A 117 -8.62 -17.79 -16.72
N ILE A 118 -9.52 -16.85 -16.98
CA ILE A 118 -9.90 -15.81 -16.01
C ILE A 118 -10.50 -16.41 -14.72
N LYS A 119 -11.01 -17.63 -14.78
CA LYS A 119 -11.56 -18.32 -13.61
C LYS A 119 -10.51 -18.57 -12.54
N GLU A 120 -9.25 -18.57 -12.91
CA GLU A 120 -8.12 -18.83 -12.02
C GLU A 120 -7.55 -17.56 -11.39
N MET A 121 -8.10 -16.39 -11.75
CA MET A 121 -7.66 -15.09 -11.19
C MET A 121 -7.75 -15.04 -9.68
N GLY A 122 -8.81 -15.58 -9.08
CA GLY A 122 -8.97 -15.60 -7.63
C GLY A 122 -7.85 -16.35 -6.93
N ALA A 123 -7.46 -17.51 -7.47
CA ALA A 123 -6.38 -18.32 -6.94
C ALA A 123 -5.03 -17.59 -7.07
N LEU A 124 -4.77 -16.97 -8.22
CA LEU A 124 -3.57 -16.18 -8.47
C LEU A 124 -3.45 -15.02 -7.50
N MET A 125 -4.52 -14.25 -7.34
CA MET A 125 -4.54 -13.11 -6.44
C MET A 125 -4.30 -13.52 -4.98
N LYS A 126 -4.86 -14.67 -4.58
CA LYS A 126 -4.65 -15.20 -3.23
C LYS A 126 -3.19 -15.57 -2.99
N ILE A 127 -2.54 -16.24 -3.92
CA ILE A 127 -1.12 -16.61 -3.82
C ILE A 127 -0.25 -15.37 -3.66
N ILE A 128 -0.49 -14.36 -4.47
CA ILE A 128 0.28 -13.12 -4.44
C ILE A 128 0.05 -12.38 -3.12
N LYS A 129 -1.19 -12.27 -2.69
CA LYS A 129 -1.53 -11.61 -1.44
C LYS A 129 -0.86 -12.28 -0.23
N GLU A 130 -0.84 -13.61 -0.19
CA GLU A 130 -0.22 -14.36 0.90
C GLU A 130 1.30 -14.23 0.96
N ASN A 131 1.96 -14.22 -0.20
CA ASN A 131 3.43 -14.25 -0.28
C ASN A 131 4.07 -12.87 -0.38
N TYR A 132 3.36 -11.86 -0.87
CA TYR A 132 3.90 -10.52 -1.15
C TYR A 132 3.08 -9.42 -0.48
N THR A 133 2.47 -9.70 0.67
CA THR A 133 1.67 -8.72 1.41
C THR A 133 2.45 -7.43 1.65
N GLY A 134 1.86 -6.31 1.25
CA GLY A 134 2.46 -5.00 1.45
C GLY A 134 3.60 -4.64 0.51
N LYS A 135 4.07 -5.59 -0.33
CA LYS A 135 5.19 -5.36 -1.26
C LYS A 135 4.76 -5.06 -2.68
N ILE A 136 3.52 -5.37 -3.03
CA ILE A 136 3.04 -5.36 -4.40
C ILE A 136 1.70 -4.63 -4.48
N ASP A 137 1.50 -3.88 -5.57
CA ASP A 137 0.22 -3.21 -5.83
C ASP A 137 -0.76 -4.22 -6.44
N MET A 138 -1.80 -4.58 -5.69
CA MET A 138 -2.79 -5.57 -6.13
C MET A 138 -3.60 -5.09 -7.34
N GLY A 139 -3.80 -3.80 -7.51
CA GLY A 139 -4.45 -3.24 -8.71
C GLY A 139 -3.61 -3.49 -9.97
N LEU A 140 -2.31 -3.30 -9.86
CA LEU A 140 -1.37 -3.58 -10.94
C LEU A 140 -1.33 -5.08 -11.25
N VAL A 141 -1.37 -5.93 -10.22
CA VAL A 141 -1.42 -7.39 -10.39
C VAL A 141 -2.63 -7.79 -11.22
N GLY A 142 -3.81 -7.22 -10.92
CA GLY A 142 -5.02 -7.51 -11.67
C GLY A 142 -4.88 -7.18 -13.16
N LYS A 143 -4.34 -6.02 -13.49
CA LYS A 143 -4.12 -5.59 -14.88
C LYS A 143 -3.15 -6.50 -15.62
N ILE A 144 -2.01 -6.81 -15.01
CA ILE A 144 -0.98 -7.66 -15.61
C ILE A 144 -1.50 -9.07 -15.81
N ALA A 145 -2.15 -9.63 -14.80
CA ALA A 145 -2.68 -10.99 -14.86
C ALA A 145 -3.72 -11.16 -15.97
N LEU A 146 -4.63 -10.18 -16.12
CA LEU A 146 -5.61 -10.20 -17.21
C LEU A 146 -4.94 -10.23 -18.57
N SER A 147 -3.87 -9.46 -18.77
CA SER A 147 -3.17 -9.43 -20.04
C SER A 147 -2.43 -10.75 -20.34
N LEU A 148 -1.95 -11.44 -19.32
CA LEU A 148 -1.19 -12.69 -19.48
C LEU A 148 -2.08 -13.93 -19.58
N ILE A 149 -3.19 -13.97 -18.86
CA ILE A 149 -4.11 -15.12 -18.86
C ILE A 149 -4.91 -15.23 -20.17
N HIS A 150 -5.17 -14.10 -20.82
CA HIS A 150 -5.96 -14.08 -22.06
C HIS A 150 -5.15 -14.34 -23.34
N ILE A 151 -3.90 -14.67 -23.25
CA ILE A 151 -3.05 -14.92 -24.43
C ILE A 151 -3.25 -16.35 -24.97
#